data_e970d6c2eed46ce938808ea9dd6c1218
#
_entry.id   e970d6c2eed46ce938808ea9dd6c1218
#
_cell.length_a   1.000
_cell.length_b   1.000
_cell.length_c   1.000
_cell.angle_alpha   90.00
_cell.angle_beta   90.00
_cell.angle_gamma   90.00
#
_symmetry.space_group_name_H-M   'P 1'
#
loop_
_entity.id
_entity.type
_entity.pdbx_description
1 polymer ?
#
loop_
_entity_poly.entity_id
_entity_poly.type
_entity_poly.pdbx_seq_one_letter_code
_entity_poly.pdbx_strand_id
1 'polypeptide(L)'
;MNVQIVEREAITYAGMSYYGPLTGEGWSSENPIGQLWQRFNSFFDDTPAFSQEQAVNPGIGYEISIWSEDELQESKSFYVFVGVEVHDLAGIHPKLVGKVLPATTYAHLTPRGKEITTWERRFYEEWLPASEFRLQAYSNYHFQIQAYEEGRFKGLGDLIEESEIDVYIPVERAE
;
A
#
# COMPACT_ATOMS: atom_id res chain seq x y z
N MET A 1 -5.40 -13.62 13.70
CA MET A 1 -4.89 -12.31 13.21
C MET A 1 -4.96 -11.32 14.35
N ASN A 2 -3.90 -10.57 14.60
CA ASN A 2 -3.90 -9.48 15.59
C ASN A 2 -4.09 -8.16 14.83
N VAL A 3 -5.18 -7.44 15.11
CA VAL A 3 -5.49 -6.14 14.50
C VAL A 3 -5.52 -5.10 15.59
N GLN A 4 -4.82 -4.00 15.38
CA GLN A 4 -4.80 -2.84 16.26
C GLN A 4 -5.57 -1.69 15.60
N ILE A 5 -6.34 -0.94 16.37
CA ILE A 5 -6.98 0.27 15.86
C ILE A 5 -6.10 1.45 16.21
N VAL A 6 -5.65 2.18 15.19
CA VAL A 6 -4.72 3.30 15.32
C VAL A 6 -5.23 4.54 14.57
N GLU A 7 -5.01 5.71 15.12
CA GLU A 7 -5.24 6.97 14.43
C GLU A 7 -3.94 7.45 13.80
N ARG A 8 -4.01 7.93 12.56
CA ARG A 8 -2.86 8.53 11.88
C ARG A 8 -3.26 9.88 11.30
N GLU A 9 -2.33 10.81 11.36
CA GLU A 9 -2.45 12.10 10.68
C GLU A 9 -2.44 11.93 9.15
N ALA A 10 -2.77 13.00 8.43
CA ALA A 10 -2.66 13.01 6.99
C ALA A 10 -1.21 12.76 6.55
N ILE A 11 -1.04 11.91 5.54
CA ILE A 11 0.28 11.48 5.07
C ILE A 11 0.44 11.85 3.61
N THR A 12 1.61 12.36 3.27
CA THR A 12 1.96 12.76 1.90
C THR A 12 2.97 11.78 1.32
N TYR A 13 2.69 11.31 0.10
CA TYR A 13 3.55 10.39 -0.63
C TYR A 13 3.92 10.95 -1.99
N ALA A 14 5.11 10.57 -2.49
CA ALA A 14 5.51 10.78 -3.88
C ALA A 14 5.94 9.44 -4.49
N GLY A 15 5.50 9.19 -5.71
CA GLY A 15 5.74 7.89 -6.34
C GLY A 15 5.20 7.79 -7.76
N MET A 16 4.91 6.58 -8.18
CA MET A 16 4.34 6.26 -9.49
C MET A 16 3.03 5.52 -9.33
N SER A 17 2.15 5.60 -10.33
CA SER A 17 0.84 4.95 -10.28
C SER A 17 0.55 4.13 -11.53
N TYR A 18 -0.35 3.17 -11.35
CA TYR A 18 -0.95 2.33 -12.37
C TYR A 18 -2.46 2.29 -12.17
N TYR A 19 -3.21 2.25 -13.24
CA TYR A 19 -4.65 1.95 -13.23
C TYR A 19 -4.95 0.87 -14.26
N GLY A 20 -5.65 -0.16 -13.84
CA GLY A 20 -6.07 -1.26 -14.71
C GLY A 20 -6.33 -2.54 -13.93
N PRO A 21 -6.65 -3.63 -14.63
CA PRO A 21 -6.81 -4.95 -14.04
C PRO A 21 -5.46 -5.56 -13.69
N LEU A 22 -5.46 -6.47 -12.71
CA LEU A 22 -4.32 -7.36 -12.52
C LEU A 22 -4.28 -8.38 -13.66
N THR A 23 -3.12 -8.47 -14.30
CA THR A 23 -2.83 -9.49 -15.29
C THR A 23 -1.60 -10.28 -14.83
N GLY A 24 -1.65 -11.60 -14.94
CA GLY A 24 -0.59 -12.49 -14.45
C GLY A 24 -0.80 -12.96 -13.01
N GLU A 25 -0.06 -13.96 -12.61
CA GLU A 25 -0.10 -14.52 -11.25
C GLU A 25 0.97 -13.89 -10.36
N GLY A 26 0.56 -13.46 -9.19
CA GLY A 26 1.45 -13.08 -8.10
C GLY A 26 2.40 -11.91 -8.40
N TRP A 27 3.53 -11.88 -7.71
CA TRP A 27 4.58 -10.85 -7.78
C TRP A 27 5.58 -11.09 -8.93
N SER A 28 5.11 -11.49 -10.09
CA SER A 28 5.98 -11.72 -11.23
C SER A 28 6.36 -10.40 -11.92
N SER A 29 7.48 -10.40 -12.65
CA SER A 29 7.88 -9.28 -13.51
C SER A 29 6.88 -9.00 -14.65
N GLU A 30 5.92 -9.89 -14.88
CA GLU A 30 4.84 -9.73 -15.85
C GLU A 30 3.62 -9.05 -15.24
N ASN A 31 3.51 -9.01 -13.91
CA ASN A 31 2.44 -8.33 -13.21
C ASN A 31 2.65 -6.81 -13.25
N PRO A 32 1.62 -6.02 -13.59
CA PRO A 32 1.71 -4.55 -13.64
C PRO A 32 2.22 -3.91 -12.34
N ILE A 33 1.89 -4.45 -11.18
CA ILE A 33 2.37 -3.96 -9.88
C ILE A 33 3.86 -4.22 -9.73
N GLY A 34 4.33 -5.43 -10.07
CA GLY A 34 5.76 -5.75 -10.06
C GLY A 34 6.57 -4.83 -10.99
N GLN A 35 6.02 -4.55 -12.19
CA GLN A 35 6.63 -3.60 -13.13
C GLN A 35 6.63 -2.16 -12.58
N LEU A 36 5.59 -1.77 -11.86
CA LEU A 36 5.50 -0.46 -11.22
C LEU A 36 6.59 -0.30 -10.15
N TRP A 37 6.77 -1.31 -9.31
CA TRP A 37 7.84 -1.37 -8.32
C TRP A 37 9.23 -1.30 -8.95
N GLN A 38 9.48 -2.05 -10.02
CA GLN A 38 10.75 -2.01 -10.75
C GLN A 38 11.06 -0.62 -11.29
N ARG A 39 10.08 0.06 -11.89
CA ARG A 39 10.24 1.42 -12.41
C ARG A 39 10.50 2.43 -11.30
N PHE A 40 9.78 2.31 -10.18
CA PHE A 40 9.98 3.20 -9.05
C PHE A 40 11.34 2.98 -8.39
N ASN A 41 11.74 1.75 -8.13
CA ASN A 41 13.03 1.43 -7.54
C ASN A 41 14.19 1.90 -8.41
N SER A 42 14.14 1.66 -9.73
CA SER A 42 15.17 2.18 -10.65
C SER A 42 15.25 3.71 -10.59
N PHE A 43 14.12 4.40 -10.57
CA PHE A 43 14.10 5.86 -10.42
C PHE A 43 14.69 6.31 -9.08
N PHE A 44 14.32 5.63 -8.00
CA PHE A 44 14.75 5.95 -6.65
C PHE A 44 16.28 5.80 -6.47
N ASP A 45 16.83 4.73 -7.02
CA ASP A 45 18.29 4.46 -7.01
C ASP A 45 19.05 5.46 -7.89
N ASP A 46 18.48 5.86 -9.04
CA ASP A 46 19.10 6.81 -9.96
C ASP A 46 19.01 8.28 -9.48
N THR A 47 18.20 8.55 -8.45
CA THR A 47 17.97 9.93 -7.95
C THR A 47 18.22 10.06 -6.44
N PRO A 48 19.49 9.89 -5.99
CA PRO A 48 19.81 9.90 -4.56
C PRO A 48 19.47 11.21 -3.85
N ALA A 49 19.48 12.36 -4.55
CA ALA A 49 19.05 13.63 -3.98
C ALA A 49 17.58 13.59 -3.52
N PHE A 50 16.69 12.99 -4.32
CA PHE A 50 15.29 12.81 -3.95
C PHE A 50 15.15 11.94 -2.68
N SER A 51 15.82 10.78 -2.65
CA SER A 51 15.73 9.87 -1.51
C SER A 51 16.29 10.47 -0.22
N GLN A 52 17.34 11.26 -0.30
CA GLN A 52 18.00 11.85 0.87
C GLN A 52 17.33 13.13 1.37
N GLU A 53 16.77 13.94 0.48
CA GLU A 53 16.28 15.28 0.82
C GLU A 53 14.75 15.32 0.98
N GLN A 54 14.00 14.51 0.26
CA GLN A 54 12.54 14.58 0.25
C GLN A 54 11.86 13.42 0.97
N ALA A 55 12.42 12.21 0.98
CA ALA A 55 11.82 11.09 1.67
C ALA A 55 11.93 11.23 3.20
N VAL A 56 10.83 11.00 3.91
CA VAL A 56 10.80 10.96 5.39
C VAL A 56 11.61 9.79 5.91
N ASN A 57 11.41 8.62 5.32
CA ASN A 57 12.21 7.43 5.57
C ASN A 57 12.46 6.69 4.26
N PRO A 58 13.66 6.83 3.67
CA PRO A 58 13.98 6.18 2.39
C PRO A 58 14.02 4.64 2.46
N GLY A 59 14.11 4.06 3.65
CA GLY A 59 14.08 2.60 3.87
C GLY A 59 12.66 2.01 3.91
N ILE A 60 11.60 2.80 3.71
CA ILE A 60 10.22 2.30 3.69
C ILE A 60 9.58 2.63 2.36
N GLY A 61 9.27 1.60 1.58
CA GLY A 61 8.45 1.71 0.38
C GLY A 61 6.98 1.41 0.70
N TYR A 62 6.08 2.11 0.02
CA TYR A 62 4.63 1.97 0.22
C TYR A 62 3.96 1.54 -1.07
N GLU A 63 3.02 0.59 -0.95
CA GLU A 63 2.05 0.24 -1.97
C GLU A 63 0.66 0.63 -1.48
N ILE A 64 -0.05 1.43 -2.26
CA ILE A 64 -1.39 1.90 -1.93
C ILE A 64 -2.33 1.44 -3.02
N SER A 65 -3.23 0.52 -2.68
CA SER A 65 -4.30 0.09 -3.57
C SER A 65 -5.57 0.90 -3.29
N ILE A 66 -6.25 1.37 -4.36
CA ILE A 66 -7.48 2.16 -4.26
C ILE A 66 -8.49 1.57 -5.21
N TRP A 67 -9.68 1.27 -4.72
CA TRP A 67 -10.75 0.63 -5.51
C TRP A 67 -12.13 1.15 -5.14
N SER A 68 -13.06 0.99 -6.05
CA SER A 68 -14.50 1.01 -5.77
C SER A 68 -15.10 -0.34 -6.16
N GLU A 69 -16.19 -0.72 -5.50
CA GLU A 69 -16.89 -1.97 -5.81
C GLU A 69 -17.40 -1.99 -7.26
N ASP A 70 -17.90 -0.85 -7.74
CA ASP A 70 -18.42 -0.72 -9.10
C ASP A 70 -17.32 -0.98 -10.14
N GLU A 71 -16.14 -0.33 -10.01
CA GLU A 71 -15.02 -0.53 -10.95
C GLU A 71 -14.48 -1.96 -10.91
N LEU A 72 -14.39 -2.56 -9.72
CA LEU A 72 -13.97 -3.95 -9.58
C LEU A 72 -14.94 -4.92 -10.26
N GLN A 73 -16.25 -4.67 -10.17
CA GLN A 73 -17.27 -5.52 -10.80
C GLN A 73 -17.31 -5.33 -12.31
N GLU A 74 -17.25 -4.09 -12.80
CA GLU A 74 -17.40 -3.76 -14.22
C GLU A 74 -16.15 -4.08 -15.05
N SER A 75 -14.99 -3.68 -14.58
CA SER A 75 -13.72 -3.73 -15.34
C SER A 75 -12.61 -4.51 -14.68
N LYS A 76 -12.80 -4.95 -13.44
CA LYS A 76 -11.76 -5.54 -12.56
C LYS A 76 -10.52 -4.64 -12.41
N SER A 77 -10.72 -3.34 -12.60
CA SER A 77 -9.66 -2.34 -12.54
C SER A 77 -9.62 -1.65 -11.18
N PHE A 78 -8.44 -1.25 -10.78
CA PHE A 78 -8.20 -0.47 -9.57
C PHE A 78 -6.92 0.36 -9.75
N TYR A 79 -6.71 1.31 -8.86
CA TYR A 79 -5.49 2.10 -8.83
C TYR A 79 -4.48 1.44 -7.90
N VAL A 80 -3.22 1.41 -8.32
CA VAL A 80 -2.08 1.10 -7.48
C VAL A 80 -1.08 2.24 -7.56
N PHE A 81 -0.62 2.67 -6.40
CA PHE A 81 0.45 3.64 -6.25
C PHE A 81 1.60 2.97 -5.50
N VAL A 82 2.83 3.17 -5.97
CA VAL A 82 4.04 2.80 -5.22
C VAL A 82 4.92 4.01 -5.04
N GLY A 83 5.52 4.16 -3.87
CA GLY A 83 6.31 5.33 -3.55
C GLY A 83 6.85 5.35 -2.14
N VAL A 84 7.27 6.52 -1.71
CA VAL A 84 7.76 6.80 -0.36
C VAL A 84 6.98 7.94 0.27
N GLU A 85 6.94 7.98 1.60
CA GLU A 85 6.46 9.14 2.33
C GLU A 85 7.45 10.30 2.14
N VAL A 86 6.91 11.50 1.89
CA VAL A 86 7.68 12.73 1.69
C VAL A 86 7.22 13.82 2.64
N HIS A 87 8.12 14.75 2.95
CA HIS A 87 7.81 15.87 3.82
C HIS A 87 6.73 16.78 3.23
N ASP A 88 6.81 17.04 1.93
CA ASP A 88 5.83 17.80 1.17
C ASP A 88 5.93 17.48 -0.34
N LEU A 89 5.08 18.10 -1.15
CA LEU A 89 5.08 17.94 -2.62
C LEU A 89 5.80 19.06 -3.38
N ALA A 90 6.42 20.00 -2.67
CA ALA A 90 7.12 21.09 -3.33
C ALA A 90 8.37 20.56 -4.06
N GLY A 91 8.44 20.84 -5.36
CA GLY A 91 9.58 20.45 -6.18
C GLY A 91 9.76 18.95 -6.41
N ILE A 92 8.69 18.15 -6.25
CA ILE A 92 8.78 16.72 -6.59
C ILE A 92 9.20 16.56 -8.05
N HIS A 93 9.95 15.50 -8.32
CA HIS A 93 10.45 15.21 -9.66
C HIS A 93 9.32 15.01 -10.67
N PRO A 94 9.41 15.54 -11.92
CA PRO A 94 8.34 15.47 -12.93
C PRO A 94 7.88 14.06 -13.31
N LYS A 95 8.68 13.03 -13.06
CA LYS A 95 8.29 11.62 -13.26
C LYS A 95 7.39 11.07 -12.15
N LEU A 96 7.25 11.78 -11.04
CA LEU A 96 6.48 11.34 -9.89
C LEU A 96 5.12 12.02 -9.84
N VAL A 97 4.19 11.35 -9.19
CA VAL A 97 2.89 11.90 -8.79
C VAL A 97 2.82 11.99 -7.27
N GLY A 98 2.22 13.05 -6.77
CA GLY A 98 1.94 13.22 -5.35
C GLY A 98 0.62 12.55 -4.97
N LYS A 99 0.55 12.02 -3.75
CA LYS A 99 -0.67 11.50 -3.14
C LYS A 99 -0.74 11.95 -1.69
N VAL A 100 -1.88 12.52 -1.30
CA VAL A 100 -2.16 12.87 0.10
C VAL A 100 -3.30 11.98 0.58
N LEU A 101 -3.05 11.20 1.62
CA LEU A 101 -4.08 10.44 2.31
C LEU A 101 -4.55 11.21 3.53
N PRO A 102 -5.87 11.23 3.82
CA PRO A 102 -6.42 11.99 4.93
C PRO A 102 -6.03 11.40 6.29
N ALA A 103 -6.09 12.23 7.32
CA ALA A 103 -6.08 11.75 8.70
C ALA A 103 -7.32 10.87 8.94
N THR A 104 -7.12 9.68 9.49
CA THR A 104 -8.20 8.72 9.74
C THR A 104 -7.79 7.62 10.72
N THR A 105 -8.80 6.83 11.11
CA THR A 105 -8.60 5.62 11.90
C THR A 105 -8.31 4.43 10.98
N TYR A 106 -7.30 3.66 11.34
CA TYR A 106 -6.88 2.47 10.59
C TYR A 106 -6.97 1.20 11.43
N ALA A 107 -7.40 0.13 10.81
CA ALA A 107 -7.05 -1.21 11.24
C ALA A 107 -5.61 -1.49 10.78
N HIS A 108 -4.71 -1.67 11.74
CA HIS A 108 -3.29 -1.97 11.51
C HIS A 108 -3.01 -3.43 11.85
N LEU A 109 -2.36 -4.12 10.95
CA LEU A 109 -1.89 -5.48 11.13
C LEU A 109 -0.48 -5.64 10.57
N THR A 110 0.27 -6.60 11.14
CA THR A 110 1.64 -6.89 10.74
C THR A 110 1.75 -8.37 10.36
N PRO A 111 1.34 -8.75 9.12
CA PRO A 111 1.48 -10.11 8.62
C PRO A 111 2.95 -10.50 8.52
N ARG A 112 3.25 -11.77 8.89
CA ARG A 112 4.61 -12.33 8.87
C ARG A 112 4.63 -13.65 8.13
N GLY A 113 5.71 -13.91 7.42
CA GLY A 113 5.89 -15.17 6.71
C GLY A 113 4.72 -15.41 5.73
N LYS A 114 4.17 -16.61 5.74
CA LYS A 114 3.05 -16.98 4.88
C LYS A 114 1.76 -16.20 5.12
N GLU A 115 1.62 -15.51 6.25
CA GLU A 115 0.47 -14.64 6.47
C GLU A 115 0.42 -13.48 5.46
N ILE A 116 1.60 -13.07 4.91
CA ILE A 116 1.69 -12.01 3.89
C ILE A 116 0.86 -12.35 2.64
N THR A 117 0.71 -13.62 2.30
CA THR A 117 -0.08 -14.05 1.13
C THR A 117 -1.56 -14.31 1.43
N THR A 118 -1.98 -14.24 2.68
CA THR A 118 -3.33 -14.62 3.11
C THR A 118 -4.03 -13.57 3.98
N TRP A 119 -3.35 -12.47 4.31
CA TRP A 119 -3.88 -11.47 5.23
C TRP A 119 -5.17 -10.81 4.71
N GLU A 120 -5.27 -10.55 3.38
CA GLU A 120 -6.46 -9.94 2.78
C GLU A 120 -7.70 -10.78 3.06
N ARG A 121 -7.66 -12.06 2.71
CA ARG A 121 -8.78 -12.98 2.97
C ARG A 121 -9.13 -12.99 4.45
N ARG A 122 -8.15 -13.14 5.34
CA ARG A 122 -8.37 -13.19 6.80
C ARG A 122 -8.92 -11.88 7.34
N PHE A 123 -8.52 -10.75 6.78
CA PHE A 123 -9.04 -9.44 7.18
C PHE A 123 -10.47 -9.24 6.69
N TYR A 124 -10.70 -9.36 5.36
CA TYR A 124 -11.99 -9.02 4.75
C TYR A 124 -13.09 -10.06 4.96
N GLU A 125 -12.74 -11.34 5.02
CA GLU A 125 -13.74 -12.41 5.15
C GLU A 125 -13.93 -12.90 6.60
N GLU A 126 -12.95 -12.73 7.49
CA GLU A 126 -13.02 -13.25 8.85
C GLU A 126 -13.09 -12.15 9.90
N TRP A 127 -12.10 -11.23 9.93
CA TRP A 127 -12.00 -10.23 10.99
C TRP A 127 -13.02 -9.10 10.84
N LEU A 128 -13.11 -8.48 9.68
CA LEU A 128 -13.96 -7.31 9.45
C LEU A 128 -15.45 -7.62 9.71
N PRO A 129 -16.03 -8.72 9.19
CA PRO A 129 -17.43 -9.08 9.48
C PRO A 129 -17.73 -9.43 10.94
N ALA A 130 -16.71 -9.86 11.70
CA ALA A 130 -16.83 -10.19 13.12
C ALA A 130 -16.52 -9.02 14.06
N SER A 131 -16.07 -7.88 13.53
CA SER A 131 -15.69 -6.69 14.28
C SER A 131 -16.82 -5.70 14.41
N GLU A 132 -16.63 -4.67 15.23
CA GLU A 132 -17.52 -3.49 15.31
C GLU A 132 -17.19 -2.41 14.24
N PHE A 133 -16.40 -2.74 13.24
CA PHE A 133 -15.91 -1.82 12.22
C PHE A 133 -16.42 -2.18 10.83
N ARG A 134 -16.47 -1.18 9.95
CA ARG A 134 -16.66 -1.32 8.52
C ARG A 134 -15.57 -0.54 7.79
N LEU A 135 -15.37 -0.82 6.50
CA LEU A 135 -14.47 -0.03 5.67
C LEU A 135 -14.94 1.42 5.60
N GLN A 136 -14.03 2.35 5.81
CA GLN A 136 -14.30 3.75 5.54
C GLN A 136 -14.27 4.01 4.04
N ALA A 137 -15.30 4.69 3.52
CA ALA A 137 -15.39 5.06 2.12
C ALA A 137 -15.08 6.56 1.92
N TYR A 138 -14.37 6.86 0.83
CA TYR A 138 -14.10 8.21 0.37
C TYR A 138 -14.73 8.38 -1.01
N SER A 139 -15.94 8.93 -1.08
CA SER A 139 -16.71 9.07 -2.33
C SER A 139 -16.83 7.75 -3.09
N ASN A 140 -17.24 6.66 -2.42
CA ASN A 140 -17.35 5.29 -2.93
C ASN A 140 -16.01 4.57 -3.19
N TYR A 141 -14.87 5.19 -2.88
CA TYR A 141 -13.57 4.54 -2.97
C TYR A 141 -13.09 4.10 -1.59
N HIS A 142 -12.43 2.96 -1.56
CA HIS A 142 -11.67 2.45 -0.43
C HIS A 142 -10.19 2.43 -0.78
N PHE A 143 -9.33 2.38 0.23
CA PHE A 143 -7.92 2.15 0.01
C PHE A 143 -7.29 1.33 1.13
N GLN A 144 -6.16 0.73 0.81
CA GLN A 144 -5.29 0.06 1.77
C GLN A 144 -3.84 0.44 1.49
N ILE A 145 -3.02 0.42 2.53
CA ILE A 145 -1.60 0.73 2.48
C ILE A 145 -0.82 -0.49 2.94
N GLN A 146 0.16 -0.91 2.16
CA GLN A 146 1.17 -1.89 2.55
C GLN A 146 2.51 -1.19 2.64
N ALA A 147 3.19 -1.31 3.77
CA ALA A 147 4.52 -0.72 3.99
C ALA A 147 5.57 -1.83 4.05
N TYR A 148 6.59 -1.68 3.22
CA TYR A 148 7.71 -2.60 3.07
C TYR A 148 8.97 -1.94 3.60
N GLU A 149 9.38 -2.30 4.80
CA GLU A 149 10.57 -1.73 5.44
C GLU A 149 11.81 -2.55 5.14
N GLU A 150 12.87 -1.86 4.73
CA GLU A 150 14.18 -2.47 4.51
C GLU A 150 14.64 -3.21 5.80
N GLY A 151 15.12 -4.42 5.63
CA GLY A 151 15.55 -5.25 6.76
C GLY A 151 14.41 -6.08 7.40
N ARG A 152 13.14 -5.66 7.32
CA ARG A 152 11.97 -6.44 7.75
C ARG A 152 11.35 -7.22 6.60
N PHE A 153 11.27 -6.64 5.43
CA PHE A 153 10.80 -7.34 4.23
C PHE A 153 12.00 -7.90 3.45
N LYS A 154 12.08 -9.22 3.33
CA LYS A 154 13.15 -9.96 2.65
C LYS A 154 12.76 -10.47 1.26
N GLY A 155 11.47 -10.41 0.93
CA GLY A 155 10.90 -10.91 -0.30
C GLY A 155 9.82 -11.96 -0.06
N LEU A 156 9.16 -12.38 -1.15
CA LEU A 156 8.06 -13.35 -1.08
C LEU A 156 8.51 -14.77 -1.42
N GLY A 157 9.49 -15.05 -2.13
CA GLY A 157 9.93 -16.40 -2.49
C GLY A 157 10.45 -17.20 -1.30
N ASP A 158 11.66 -17.70 -1.41
CA ASP A 158 12.30 -18.54 -0.37
C ASP A 158 12.50 -17.80 0.96
N LEU A 159 12.51 -16.47 0.94
CA LEU A 159 12.70 -15.62 2.12
C LEU A 159 11.39 -15.16 2.77
N ILE A 160 10.24 -15.66 2.33
CA ILE A 160 8.94 -15.23 2.86
C ILE A 160 8.83 -15.42 4.38
N GLU A 161 9.34 -16.51 4.92
CA GLU A 161 9.27 -16.82 6.36
C GLU A 161 10.03 -15.82 7.23
N GLU A 162 10.99 -15.09 6.65
CA GLU A 162 11.76 -14.04 7.30
C GLU A 162 11.18 -12.64 7.07
N SER A 163 10.12 -12.56 6.28
CA SER A 163 9.51 -11.29 5.87
C SER A 163 8.36 -10.89 6.78
N GLU A 164 8.23 -9.58 6.95
CA GLU A 164 7.08 -8.97 7.62
C GLU A 164 6.77 -7.64 6.94
N ILE A 165 5.49 -7.28 6.87
CA ILE A 165 5.00 -6.01 6.35
C ILE A 165 4.02 -5.37 7.32
N ASP A 166 3.84 -4.06 7.23
CA ASP A 166 2.74 -3.38 7.92
C ASP A 166 1.62 -3.07 6.92
N VAL A 167 0.39 -3.32 7.34
CA VAL A 167 -0.80 -3.05 6.54
C VAL A 167 -1.73 -2.13 7.32
N TYR A 168 -2.24 -1.10 6.65
CA TYR A 168 -3.17 -0.13 7.19
C TYR A 168 -4.40 -0.03 6.30
N ILE A 169 -5.58 -0.23 6.87
CA ILE A 169 -6.86 -0.20 6.16
C ILE A 169 -7.78 0.78 6.88
N PRO A 170 -8.26 1.86 6.22
CA PRO A 170 -9.18 2.80 6.84
C PRO A 170 -10.47 2.11 7.27
N VAL A 171 -10.84 2.33 8.53
CA VAL A 171 -12.07 1.76 9.11
C VAL A 171 -12.80 2.83 9.92
N GLU A 172 -14.12 2.66 10.03
CA GLU A 172 -14.98 3.42 10.89
C GLU A 172 -15.89 2.48 11.68
N ARG A 173 -16.42 2.91 12.82
CA ARG A 173 -17.36 2.09 13.58
C ARG A 173 -18.63 1.86 12.77
N ALA A 174 -19.06 0.63 12.71
CA ALA A 174 -20.38 0.29 12.18
C ALA A 174 -21.47 0.84 13.12
N GLU A 175 -22.45 1.53 12.55
CA GLU A 175 -23.63 2.02 13.31
C GLU A 175 -24.55 0.86 13.74
#